data_bc13e51fbff33f40d13b3df8004b6863
#
_entry.id   bc13e51fbff33f40d13b3df8004b6863
#
_cell.length_a   1.000
_cell.length_b   1.000
_cell.length_c   1.000
_cell.angle_alpha   90.00
_cell.angle_beta   90.00
_cell.angle_gamma   90.00
#
_symmetry.space_group_name_H-M   'P 1'
#
loop_
_entity.id
_entity.type
_entity.pdbx_description
1 polymer ?
#
loop_
_entity_poly.entity_id
_entity_poly.type
_entity_poly.pdbx_seq_one_letter_code
_entity_poly.pdbx_strand_id
1 'polypeptide(L)'
;MSSSKNSSVPEFCQGIQHFGEKWPDFDKHAAQAVIAEGSSAIQSSADESSVYQTLLAADALRYLTLQVTGSKGSGHPGGFASSADAHAALMMLGHTNIVTEVGHHAPGFYSSMFLDSSLEEMGINNMDDMMQRFREKHGLLGHLSGAIPGLLAPAGPLGQGQHFAMAGAYLHRDKLFPVTIGDGGMGEPYVLNSMMHFH
;
A
#
# COMPACT_ATOMS: atom_id res chain seq x y z
N MET A 1 16.35 32.62 -18.79
CA MET A 1 16.36 32.11 -17.42
C MET A 1 15.32 31.00 -17.34
N SER A 2 15.73 29.77 -17.59
CA SER A 2 14.84 28.61 -17.52
C SER A 2 14.91 28.05 -16.09
N SER A 3 13.82 28.15 -15.36
CA SER A 3 13.69 27.47 -14.08
C SER A 3 13.55 25.98 -14.34
N SER A 4 14.57 25.21 -14.01
CA SER A 4 14.49 23.77 -13.90
C SER A 4 13.43 23.42 -12.84
N LYS A 5 12.27 22.94 -13.28
CA LYS A 5 11.36 22.25 -12.37
C LYS A 5 12.06 20.97 -11.93
N ASN A 6 12.63 20.97 -10.73
CA ASN A 6 12.96 19.75 -10.02
C ASN A 6 11.64 18.98 -9.86
N SER A 7 11.40 18.00 -10.71
CA SER A 7 10.39 16.99 -10.46
C SER A 7 10.94 16.12 -9.33
N SER A 8 10.56 16.41 -8.11
CA SER A 8 10.80 15.49 -7.00
C SER A 8 10.10 14.17 -7.33
N VAL A 9 10.87 13.11 -7.42
CA VAL A 9 10.33 11.74 -7.50
C VAL A 9 9.37 11.57 -6.33
N PRO A 10 8.12 11.12 -6.54
CA PRO A 10 7.19 10.89 -5.46
C PRO A 10 7.82 10.03 -4.36
N GLU A 11 7.50 10.30 -3.12
CA GLU A 11 8.09 9.65 -1.94
C GLU A 11 8.01 8.12 -2.01
N PHE A 12 6.90 7.60 -2.52
CA PHE A 12 6.70 6.19 -2.81
C PHE A 12 7.70 5.63 -3.84
N CYS A 13 8.00 6.39 -4.90
CA CYS A 13 9.02 5.97 -5.89
C CYS A 13 10.42 5.95 -5.27
N GLN A 14 10.70 6.78 -4.26
CA GLN A 14 11.94 6.71 -3.48
C GLN A 14 11.99 5.41 -2.66
N GLY A 15 10.87 4.99 -2.08
CA GLY A 15 10.75 3.69 -1.41
C GLY A 15 11.04 2.52 -2.33
N ILE A 16 10.55 2.55 -3.57
CA ILE A 16 10.86 1.52 -4.59
C ILE A 16 12.35 1.55 -4.98
N GLN A 17 12.98 2.71 -5.06
CA GLN A 17 14.42 2.82 -5.28
C GLN A 17 15.24 2.20 -4.14
N HIS A 18 14.82 2.40 -2.90
CA HIS A 18 15.44 1.79 -1.72
C HIS A 18 15.12 0.30 -1.58
N PHE A 19 14.09 -0.20 -2.24
CA PHE A 19 13.67 -1.59 -2.20
C PHE A 19 14.79 -2.55 -2.60
N GLY A 20 15.51 -2.28 -3.67
CA GLY A 20 16.66 -3.08 -4.10
C GLY A 20 17.86 -3.01 -3.14
N GLU A 21 17.99 -1.92 -2.37
CA GLU A 21 19.05 -1.75 -1.38
C GLU A 21 18.74 -2.49 -0.07
N LYS A 22 17.47 -2.55 0.33
CA LYS A 22 16.98 -3.23 1.54
C LYS A 22 16.84 -4.75 1.36
N TRP A 23 16.98 -5.26 0.15
CA TRP A 23 16.73 -6.68 -0.16
C TRP A 23 17.93 -7.40 -0.75
N PRO A 24 18.77 -8.03 0.08
CA PRO A 24 19.99 -8.68 -0.38
C PRO A 24 19.78 -9.94 -1.24
N ASP A 25 18.65 -10.64 -1.10
CA ASP A 25 18.37 -11.93 -1.76
C ASP A 25 17.46 -11.81 -3.00
N PHE A 26 16.95 -10.61 -3.27
CA PHE A 26 16.27 -10.33 -4.52
C PHE A 26 17.34 -10.21 -5.61
N ASP A 27 17.09 -10.79 -6.78
CA ASP A 27 17.99 -10.62 -7.90
C ASP A 27 18.23 -9.13 -8.15
N LYS A 28 19.31 -8.61 -7.55
CA LYS A 28 19.65 -7.19 -7.58
C LYS A 28 19.76 -6.65 -9.00
N HIS A 29 20.13 -7.52 -9.95
CA HIS A 29 20.26 -7.15 -11.34
C HIS A 29 18.90 -7.03 -12.02
N ALA A 30 17.96 -7.95 -11.73
CA ALA A 30 16.60 -7.83 -12.24
C ALA A 30 15.87 -6.64 -11.61
N ALA A 31 15.98 -6.44 -10.30
CA ALA A 31 15.39 -5.29 -9.60
C ALA A 31 16.01 -3.97 -10.04
N GLN A 32 17.33 -3.90 -10.20
CA GLN A 32 18.03 -2.70 -10.68
C GLN A 32 17.73 -2.41 -12.15
N ALA A 33 17.60 -3.43 -12.99
CA ALA A 33 17.16 -3.26 -14.38
C ALA A 33 15.74 -2.71 -14.42
N VAL A 34 14.83 -3.28 -13.64
CA VAL A 34 13.43 -2.85 -13.51
C VAL A 34 13.33 -1.42 -12.96
N ILE A 35 14.12 -1.07 -11.94
CA ILE A 35 14.19 0.29 -11.38
C ILE A 35 14.84 1.26 -12.37
N ALA A 36 15.90 0.85 -13.07
CA ALA A 36 16.60 1.69 -14.04
C ALA A 36 15.75 1.93 -15.31
N GLU A 37 15.06 0.91 -15.81
CA GLU A 37 14.10 1.05 -16.91
C GLU A 37 12.91 1.90 -16.50
N GLY A 38 12.36 1.70 -15.29
CA GLY A 38 11.32 2.53 -14.71
C GLY A 38 11.77 4.00 -14.60
N SER A 39 12.97 4.25 -14.09
CA SER A 39 13.52 5.61 -13.99
C SER A 39 13.79 6.27 -15.34
N SER A 40 14.23 5.50 -16.33
CA SER A 40 14.43 5.98 -17.71
C SER A 40 13.10 6.27 -18.40
N ALA A 41 12.09 5.46 -18.18
CA ALA A 41 10.75 5.63 -18.74
C ALA A 41 10.04 6.86 -18.14
N ILE A 42 10.25 7.21 -16.85
CA ILE A 42 9.74 8.45 -16.24
C ILE A 42 10.23 9.70 -16.99
N GLN A 43 11.40 9.64 -17.58
CA GLN A 43 12.00 10.78 -18.26
C GLN A 43 11.57 10.93 -19.73
N SER A 44 10.98 9.90 -20.32
CA SER A 44 10.75 9.86 -21.78
C SER A 44 9.30 10.04 -22.25
N SER A 45 8.28 9.71 -21.45
CA SER A 45 6.89 10.07 -21.75
C SER A 45 6.00 9.89 -20.52
N ALA A 46 5.20 10.88 -20.18
CA ALA A 46 4.46 10.91 -18.91
C ALA A 46 3.42 9.79 -18.76
N ASP A 47 2.87 9.25 -19.85
CA ASP A 47 1.73 8.34 -19.78
C ASP A 47 2.11 6.85 -19.72
N GLU A 48 2.97 6.36 -20.61
CA GLU A 48 3.37 4.94 -20.59
C GLU A 48 4.27 4.60 -19.41
N SER A 49 5.12 5.55 -18.99
CA SER A 49 6.02 5.41 -17.87
C SER A 49 5.25 5.23 -16.54
N SER A 50 4.21 6.02 -16.32
CA SER A 50 3.42 5.95 -15.09
C SER A 50 2.67 4.62 -14.97
N VAL A 51 2.16 4.07 -16.07
CA VAL A 51 1.51 2.74 -16.08
C VAL A 51 2.50 1.64 -15.76
N TYR A 52 3.65 1.64 -16.41
CA TYR A 52 4.69 0.63 -16.18
C TYR A 52 5.17 0.64 -14.71
N GLN A 53 5.41 1.82 -14.16
CA GLN A 53 5.82 1.95 -12.75
C GLN A 53 4.74 1.49 -11.77
N THR A 54 3.48 1.80 -12.08
CA THR A 54 2.36 1.32 -11.28
C THR A 54 2.31 -0.20 -11.25
N LEU A 55 2.52 -0.86 -12.40
CA LEU A 55 2.56 -2.32 -12.48
C LEU A 55 3.74 -2.89 -11.68
N LEU A 56 4.93 -2.28 -11.78
CA LEU A 56 6.09 -2.69 -10.98
C LEU A 56 5.83 -2.54 -9.48
N ALA A 57 5.24 -1.43 -9.06
CA ALA A 57 4.86 -1.22 -7.68
C ALA A 57 3.85 -2.27 -7.21
N ALA A 58 2.86 -2.59 -8.03
CA ALA A 58 1.88 -3.64 -7.73
C ALA A 58 2.54 -5.01 -7.58
N ASP A 59 3.50 -5.34 -8.44
CA ASP A 59 4.23 -6.61 -8.34
C ASP A 59 5.14 -6.67 -7.13
N ALA A 60 5.79 -5.56 -6.76
CA ALA A 60 6.56 -5.46 -5.52
C ALA A 60 5.64 -5.67 -4.29
N LEU A 61 4.47 -5.05 -4.26
CA LEU A 61 3.48 -5.25 -3.21
C LEU A 61 3.00 -6.70 -3.11
N ARG A 62 2.72 -7.35 -4.24
CA ARG A 62 2.35 -8.77 -4.30
C ARG A 62 3.45 -9.65 -3.75
N TYR A 63 4.68 -9.42 -4.19
CA TYR A 63 5.81 -10.20 -3.74
C TYR A 63 6.06 -10.07 -2.24
N LEU A 64 6.10 -8.84 -1.71
CA LEU A 64 6.25 -8.58 -0.27
C LEU A 64 5.14 -9.28 0.53
N THR A 65 3.91 -9.17 0.06
CA THR A 65 2.75 -9.83 0.70
C THR A 65 2.93 -11.35 0.75
N LEU A 66 3.44 -11.95 -0.32
CA LEU A 66 3.75 -13.39 -0.37
C LEU A 66 4.85 -13.78 0.61
N GLN A 67 5.93 -12.99 0.67
CA GLN A 67 7.04 -13.26 1.58
C GLN A 67 6.59 -13.19 3.05
N VAL A 68 5.87 -12.13 3.40
CA VAL A 68 5.39 -11.94 4.78
C VAL A 68 4.42 -13.04 5.19
N THR A 69 3.45 -13.37 4.36
CA THR A 69 2.48 -14.44 4.67
C THR A 69 3.13 -15.81 4.64
N GLY A 70 4.05 -16.05 3.71
CA GLY A 70 4.81 -17.30 3.59
C GLY A 70 5.70 -17.56 4.80
N SER A 71 6.35 -16.53 5.36
CA SER A 71 7.23 -16.65 6.53
C SER A 71 6.54 -17.25 7.76
N LYS A 72 5.24 -17.02 7.90
CA LYS A 72 4.42 -17.54 9.01
C LYS A 72 3.51 -18.71 8.58
N GLY A 73 3.50 -19.09 7.30
CA GLY A 73 2.54 -20.06 6.75
C GLY A 73 1.08 -19.64 7.00
N SER A 74 0.83 -18.33 7.08
CA SER A 74 -0.45 -17.80 7.53
C SER A 74 -0.75 -16.43 6.93
N GLY A 75 -1.97 -16.23 6.49
CA GLY A 75 -2.46 -15.00 5.86
C GLY A 75 -3.20 -15.29 4.55
N HIS A 76 -3.68 -14.26 3.90
CA HIS A 76 -4.48 -14.33 2.68
C HIS A 76 -3.86 -13.45 1.58
N PRO A 77 -2.74 -13.85 0.99
CA PRO A 77 -2.05 -13.00 0.01
C PRO A 77 -2.88 -12.75 -1.24
N GLY A 78 -3.73 -13.71 -1.65
CA GLY A 78 -4.57 -13.59 -2.85
C GLY A 78 -5.57 -12.44 -2.78
N GLY A 79 -6.14 -12.16 -1.61
CA GLY A 79 -7.07 -11.06 -1.43
C GLY A 79 -6.45 -9.71 -1.77
N PHE A 80 -5.29 -9.41 -1.21
CA PHE A 80 -4.59 -8.17 -1.54
C PHE A 80 -4.03 -8.18 -2.97
N ALA A 81 -3.51 -9.32 -3.44
CA ALA A 81 -2.93 -9.43 -4.78
C ALA A 81 -3.91 -9.01 -5.88
N SER A 82 -5.21 -9.24 -5.70
CA SER A 82 -6.26 -8.83 -6.64
C SER A 82 -6.47 -7.32 -6.68
N SER A 83 -6.18 -6.61 -5.60
CA SER A 83 -6.34 -5.15 -5.49
C SER A 83 -5.01 -4.38 -5.61
N ALA A 84 -3.89 -5.07 -5.77
CA ALA A 84 -2.56 -4.47 -5.71
C ALA A 84 -2.35 -3.40 -6.79
N ASP A 85 -2.88 -3.59 -8.01
CA ASP A 85 -2.76 -2.59 -9.09
C ASP A 85 -3.48 -1.29 -8.73
N ALA A 86 -4.71 -1.40 -8.22
CA ALA A 86 -5.48 -0.23 -7.79
C ALA A 86 -4.82 0.47 -6.58
N HIS A 87 -4.29 -0.32 -5.64
CA HIS A 87 -3.58 0.20 -4.47
C HIS A 87 -2.30 0.94 -4.90
N ALA A 88 -1.49 0.33 -5.76
CA ALA A 88 -0.28 0.95 -6.30
C ALA A 88 -0.61 2.24 -7.08
N ALA A 89 -1.65 2.23 -7.91
CA ALA A 89 -2.09 3.41 -8.64
C ALA A 89 -2.45 4.57 -7.70
N LEU A 90 -3.20 4.30 -6.64
CA LEU A 90 -3.55 5.30 -5.63
C LEU A 90 -2.31 5.87 -4.94
N MET A 91 -1.35 5.02 -4.56
CA MET A 91 -0.09 5.46 -3.96
C MET A 91 0.75 6.30 -4.93
N MET A 92 0.84 5.90 -6.20
CA MET A 92 1.54 6.65 -7.25
C MET A 92 0.92 8.03 -7.50
N LEU A 93 -0.38 8.17 -7.29
CA LEU A 93 -1.10 9.46 -7.33
C LEU A 93 -0.95 10.28 -6.04
N GLY A 94 -0.20 9.78 -5.06
CA GLY A 94 0.02 10.46 -3.79
C GLY A 94 -1.12 10.28 -2.78
N HIS A 95 -2.04 9.34 -3.01
CA HIS A 95 -3.11 9.05 -2.06
C HIS A 95 -2.63 8.02 -1.03
N THR A 96 -2.26 8.49 0.16
CA THR A 96 -1.84 7.66 1.29
C THR A 96 -2.97 7.36 2.28
N ASN A 97 -4.10 8.07 2.17
CA ASN A 97 -5.27 7.89 3.04
C ASN A 97 -6.17 6.74 2.57
N ILE A 98 -5.59 5.61 2.19
CA ILE A 98 -6.37 4.46 1.70
C ILE A 98 -6.93 3.71 2.89
N VAL A 99 -8.23 3.49 2.90
CA VAL A 99 -8.94 2.68 3.87
C VAL A 99 -9.30 1.34 3.26
N THR A 100 -9.15 0.26 4.00
CA THR A 100 -9.71 -1.03 3.59
C THR A 100 -10.69 -1.54 4.63
N GLU A 101 -11.81 -2.08 4.19
CA GLU A 101 -12.66 -2.86 5.06
C GLU A 101 -12.26 -4.35 5.08
N VAL A 102 -11.42 -4.75 4.11
CA VAL A 102 -10.97 -6.13 3.97
C VAL A 102 -9.82 -6.39 4.94
N GLY A 103 -10.11 -6.83 6.16
CA GLY A 103 -9.11 -6.99 7.21
C GLY A 103 -7.93 -7.88 6.84
N HIS A 104 -8.17 -8.92 6.05
CA HIS A 104 -7.11 -9.83 5.59
C HIS A 104 -6.19 -9.24 4.50
N HIS A 105 -6.46 -8.03 4.02
CA HIS A 105 -5.52 -7.26 3.19
C HIS A 105 -4.34 -6.67 4.00
N ALA A 106 -4.35 -6.79 5.32
CA ALA A 106 -3.32 -6.26 6.20
C ALA A 106 -1.87 -6.52 5.74
N PRO A 107 -1.48 -7.74 5.28
CA PRO A 107 -0.12 -7.97 4.81
C PRO A 107 0.28 -7.07 3.66
N GLY A 108 -0.63 -6.78 2.74
CA GLY A 108 -0.38 -5.88 1.61
C GLY A 108 -0.28 -4.42 2.04
N PHE A 109 -1.08 -3.98 3.00
CA PHE A 109 -0.95 -2.65 3.59
C PHE A 109 0.39 -2.48 4.32
N TYR A 110 0.84 -3.48 5.07
CA TYR A 110 2.18 -3.45 5.66
C TYR A 110 3.27 -3.43 4.61
N SER A 111 3.06 -4.11 3.48
CA SER A 111 3.98 -4.07 2.35
C SER A 111 4.09 -2.65 1.76
N SER A 112 2.97 -1.94 1.61
CA SER A 112 3.00 -0.54 1.17
C SER A 112 3.68 0.37 2.19
N MET A 113 3.37 0.22 3.48
CA MET A 113 4.00 0.97 4.56
C MET A 113 5.51 0.67 4.71
N PHE A 114 5.93 -0.52 4.32
CA PHE A 114 7.35 -0.87 4.24
C PHE A 114 8.04 -0.14 3.07
N LEU A 115 7.39 -0.08 1.92
CA LEU A 115 7.93 0.61 0.73
C LEU A 115 8.04 2.12 0.92
N ASP A 116 7.10 2.75 1.63
CA ASP A 116 7.13 4.18 1.92
C ASP A 116 7.89 4.53 3.21
N SER A 117 8.55 3.54 3.83
CA SER A 117 9.31 3.67 5.08
C SER A 117 8.50 4.00 6.34
N SER A 118 7.17 4.02 6.28
CA SER A 118 6.32 4.33 7.46
C SER A 118 6.51 3.32 8.61
N LEU A 119 6.93 2.08 8.32
CA LEU A 119 7.19 1.08 9.35
C LEU A 119 8.52 1.29 10.11
N GLU A 120 9.38 2.20 9.67
CA GLU A 120 10.64 2.51 10.36
C GLU A 120 10.40 3.06 11.77
N GLU A 121 9.30 3.79 11.98
CA GLU A 121 8.89 4.26 13.32
C GLU A 121 8.64 3.11 14.31
N MET A 122 8.29 1.93 13.79
CA MET A 122 8.14 0.71 14.59
C MET A 122 9.44 -0.09 14.72
N GLY A 123 10.55 0.40 14.18
CA GLY A 123 11.83 -0.30 14.12
C GLY A 123 11.83 -1.48 13.14
N ILE A 124 11.02 -1.41 12.08
CA ILE A 124 10.99 -2.37 10.98
C ILE A 124 11.74 -1.75 9.81
N ASN A 125 13.01 -2.11 9.66
CA ASN A 125 13.91 -1.47 8.70
C ASN A 125 14.29 -2.37 7.53
N ASN A 126 13.94 -3.65 7.60
CA ASN A 126 14.26 -4.64 6.57
C ASN A 126 13.18 -5.73 6.54
N MET A 127 13.26 -6.60 5.54
CA MET A 127 12.29 -7.68 5.35
C MET A 127 12.28 -8.70 6.49
N ASP A 128 13.44 -8.99 7.06
CA ASP A 128 13.53 -9.95 8.18
C ASP A 128 12.78 -9.42 9.39
N ASP A 129 12.92 -8.13 9.72
CA ASP A 129 12.15 -7.49 10.78
C ASP A 129 10.65 -7.59 10.50
N MET A 130 10.23 -7.31 9.26
CA MET A 130 8.81 -7.36 8.86
C MET A 130 8.26 -8.79 8.99
N MET A 131 8.99 -9.79 8.47
CA MET A 131 8.62 -11.20 8.56
C MET A 131 8.57 -11.70 10.01
N GLN A 132 9.54 -11.31 10.84
CA GLN A 132 9.58 -11.69 12.26
C GLN A 132 8.38 -11.11 13.02
N ARG A 133 8.05 -9.83 12.77
CA ARG A 133 6.99 -9.12 13.50
C ARG A 133 5.58 -9.38 12.97
N PHE A 134 5.44 -9.97 11.79
CA PHE A 134 4.12 -10.31 11.27
C PHE A 134 3.42 -11.35 12.16
N ARG A 135 2.19 -11.06 12.57
CA ARG A 135 1.35 -11.85 13.50
C ARG A 135 1.95 -12.04 14.90
N GLU A 136 2.85 -11.16 15.30
CA GLU A 136 3.31 -11.13 16.69
C GLU A 136 2.50 -10.13 17.53
N LYS A 137 2.38 -10.37 18.84
CA LYS A 137 1.53 -9.60 19.77
C LYS A 137 2.00 -8.18 19.78
N HIS A 138 2.79 -7.54 19.59
CA HIS A 138 3.17 -6.11 19.56
C HIS A 138 3.84 -5.76 18.23
N GLY A 139 3.53 -6.53 17.21
CA GLY A 139 4.03 -6.36 15.85
C GLY A 139 2.90 -6.03 14.87
N LEU A 140 3.04 -6.57 13.68
CA LEU A 140 2.09 -6.41 12.58
C LEU A 140 0.99 -7.48 12.67
N LEU A 141 -0.18 -7.09 13.12
CA LEU A 141 -1.28 -8.02 13.33
C LEU A 141 -1.84 -8.57 12.01
N GLY A 142 -2.55 -9.70 12.07
CA GLY A 142 -3.17 -10.30 10.89
C GLY A 142 -4.31 -9.49 10.27
N HIS A 143 -4.84 -8.52 11.01
CA HIS A 143 -5.77 -7.48 10.55
C HIS A 143 -5.20 -6.13 10.96
N LEU A 144 -5.53 -5.09 10.20
CA LEU A 144 -5.06 -3.73 10.51
C LEU A 144 -5.59 -3.27 11.85
N SER A 145 -4.71 -2.69 12.64
CA SER A 145 -5.02 -2.18 13.98
C SER A 145 -4.68 -0.70 14.07
N GLY A 146 -5.52 0.07 14.76
CA GLY A 146 -5.26 1.49 15.01
C GLY A 146 -4.02 1.75 15.88
N ALA A 147 -3.36 0.70 16.38
CA ALA A 147 -2.06 0.83 17.05
C ALA A 147 -0.87 0.96 16.10
N ILE A 148 -1.08 0.76 14.79
CA ILE A 148 -0.03 0.92 13.78
C ILE A 148 0.08 2.41 13.43
N PRO A 149 1.24 3.06 13.61
CA PRO A 149 1.45 4.45 13.23
C PRO A 149 1.13 4.70 11.76
N GLY A 150 0.52 5.84 11.46
CA GLY A 150 0.18 6.22 10.09
C GLY A 150 -1.04 5.50 9.49
N LEU A 151 -1.59 4.49 10.16
CA LEU A 151 -2.79 3.82 9.69
C LEU A 151 -4.04 4.63 10.05
N LEU A 152 -4.82 4.98 9.02
CA LEU A 152 -6.00 5.82 9.19
C LEU A 152 -7.12 5.12 9.98
N ALA A 153 -7.34 3.83 9.72
CA ALA A 153 -8.43 3.09 10.32
C ALA A 153 -8.07 1.62 10.52
N PRO A 154 -8.55 1.00 11.60
CA PRO A 154 -8.48 -0.45 11.75
C PRO A 154 -9.38 -1.12 10.71
N ALA A 155 -9.04 -2.35 10.34
CA ALA A 155 -9.88 -3.19 9.50
C ALA A 155 -10.22 -4.49 10.23
N GLY A 156 -11.46 -4.89 10.19
CA GLY A 156 -11.94 -6.12 10.82
C GLY A 156 -13.40 -6.39 10.50
N PRO A 157 -14.32 -5.56 10.99
CA PRO A 157 -15.75 -5.73 10.69
C PRO A 157 -16.03 -5.36 9.23
N LEU A 158 -16.64 -6.27 8.47
CA LEU A 158 -17.08 -6.02 7.10
C LEU A 158 -18.12 -4.89 7.05
N GLY A 159 -18.07 -4.10 6.00
CA GLY A 159 -19.01 -3.02 5.73
C GLY A 159 -18.75 -1.74 6.53
N GLN A 160 -17.69 -1.63 7.31
CA GLN A 160 -17.43 -0.44 8.14
C GLN A 160 -16.32 0.48 7.58
N GLY A 161 -15.49 0.02 6.66
CA GLY A 161 -14.35 0.77 6.15
C GLY A 161 -14.74 2.13 5.57
N GLN A 162 -15.81 2.19 4.79
CA GLN A 162 -16.29 3.42 4.20
C GLN A 162 -16.74 4.47 5.23
N HIS A 163 -17.23 4.07 6.40
CA HIS A 163 -17.59 5.04 7.44
C HIS A 163 -16.38 5.79 7.99
N PHE A 164 -15.23 5.10 8.11
CA PHE A 164 -13.98 5.75 8.49
C PHE A 164 -13.50 6.71 7.38
N ALA A 165 -13.57 6.29 6.13
CA ALA A 165 -13.24 7.16 5.00
C ALA A 165 -14.16 8.37 4.90
N MET A 166 -15.47 8.18 5.12
CA MET A 166 -16.45 9.25 5.18
C MET A 166 -16.12 10.25 6.28
N ALA A 167 -15.82 9.78 7.48
CA ALA A 167 -15.42 10.65 8.59
C ALA A 167 -14.15 11.43 8.24
N GLY A 168 -13.16 10.78 7.64
CA GLY A 168 -11.94 11.42 7.16
C GLY A 168 -12.23 12.51 6.13
N ALA A 169 -13.04 12.21 5.12
CA ALA A 169 -13.43 13.17 4.08
C ALA A 169 -14.28 14.33 4.61
N TYR A 170 -15.09 14.08 5.62
CA TYR A 170 -15.86 15.14 6.29
C TYR A 170 -14.96 16.11 7.06
N LEU A 171 -13.95 15.59 7.73
CA LEU A 171 -13.00 16.39 8.52
C LEU A 171 -11.95 17.10 7.64
N HIS A 172 -11.59 16.49 6.50
CA HIS A 172 -10.54 16.97 5.59
C HIS A 172 -11.07 17.05 4.16
N ARG A 173 -11.80 18.14 3.89
CA ARG A 173 -12.50 18.38 2.62
C ARG A 173 -11.57 18.53 1.41
N ASP A 174 -10.32 18.76 1.64
CA ASP A 174 -9.24 18.92 0.66
C ASP A 174 -8.54 17.60 0.30
N LYS A 175 -8.92 16.48 0.96
CA LYS A 175 -8.27 15.17 0.79
C LYS A 175 -9.24 14.12 0.27
N LEU A 176 -8.71 13.20 -0.53
CA LEU A 176 -9.40 11.97 -0.91
C LEU A 176 -9.14 10.86 0.12
N PHE A 177 -10.15 10.06 0.38
CA PHE A 177 -10.09 8.86 1.22
C PHE A 177 -10.59 7.66 0.44
N PRO A 178 -9.76 7.07 -0.44
CA PRO A 178 -10.14 5.88 -1.19
C PRO A 178 -10.45 4.72 -0.26
N VAL A 179 -11.44 3.91 -0.62
CA VAL A 179 -11.83 2.74 0.14
C VAL A 179 -11.74 1.51 -0.75
N THR A 180 -11.05 0.46 -0.27
CA THR A 180 -11.13 -0.86 -0.88
C THR A 180 -12.17 -1.69 -0.17
N ILE A 181 -13.17 -2.14 -0.93
CA ILE A 181 -14.29 -2.95 -0.45
C ILE A 181 -14.25 -4.29 -1.20
N GLY A 182 -14.32 -5.39 -0.45
CA GLY A 182 -14.42 -6.72 -1.04
C GLY A 182 -15.85 -7.04 -1.49
N ASP A 183 -16.00 -8.09 -2.30
CA ASP A 183 -17.30 -8.59 -2.76
C ASP A 183 -18.21 -8.96 -1.59
N GLY A 184 -17.68 -9.61 -0.56
CA GLY A 184 -18.41 -9.88 0.68
C GLY A 184 -18.88 -8.61 1.38
N GLY A 185 -18.00 -7.60 1.46
CA GLY A 185 -18.32 -6.31 2.07
C GLY A 185 -19.42 -5.56 1.33
N MET A 186 -19.44 -5.63 0.00
CA MET A 186 -20.49 -4.99 -0.79
C MET A 186 -21.90 -5.52 -0.49
N GLY A 187 -22.01 -6.73 0.04
CA GLY A 187 -23.27 -7.30 0.51
C GLY A 187 -23.73 -6.83 1.89
N GLU A 188 -22.87 -6.12 2.63
CA GLU A 188 -23.19 -5.70 3.99
C GLU A 188 -24.16 -4.51 4.02
N PRO A 189 -25.19 -4.53 4.89
CA PRO A 189 -26.14 -3.44 5.02
C PRO A 189 -25.49 -2.08 5.33
N TYR A 190 -24.38 -2.07 6.02
CA TYR A 190 -23.62 -0.85 6.35
C TYR A 190 -23.06 -0.17 5.11
N VAL A 191 -22.63 -0.92 4.09
CA VAL A 191 -22.14 -0.36 2.83
C VAL A 191 -23.27 0.36 2.11
N LEU A 192 -24.42 -0.31 1.96
CA LEU A 192 -25.59 0.30 1.33
C LEU A 192 -26.05 1.55 2.11
N ASN A 193 -26.10 1.46 3.42
CA ASN A 193 -26.49 2.59 4.28
C ASN A 193 -25.54 3.78 4.07
N SER A 194 -24.22 3.54 4.07
CA SER A 194 -23.25 4.61 3.84
C SER A 194 -23.43 5.28 2.47
N MET A 195 -23.60 4.49 1.43
CA MET A 195 -23.82 5.00 0.06
C MET A 195 -25.10 5.86 -0.05
N MET A 196 -26.15 5.52 0.70
CA MET A 196 -27.41 6.29 0.72
C MET A 196 -27.31 7.63 1.45
N HIS A 197 -26.33 7.77 2.35
CA HIS A 197 -26.15 8.99 3.15
C HIS A 197 -25.05 9.92 2.60
N PHE A 198 -24.40 9.52 1.52
CA PHE A 198 -23.33 10.28 0.89
C PHE A 198 -23.86 11.12 -0.29
N HIS A 199 -24.57 12.18 0.03
CA HIS A 199 -24.99 13.19 -0.96
C HIS A 199 -24.46 14.57 -0.63
#